data_6f43aa238d4807d11e6e3d2dc7041dc0
#
_entry.id   6f43aa238d4807d11e6e3d2dc7041dc0
#
_cell.length_a   1.000
_cell.length_b   1.000
_cell.length_c   1.000
_cell.angle_alpha   90.00
_cell.angle_beta   90.00
_cell.angle_gamma   90.00
#
_symmetry.space_group_name_H-M   'P 1'
#
loop_
_entity.id
_entity.type
_entity.pdbx_description
1 polymer ?
#
loop_
_entity_poly.entity_id
_entity_poly.type
_entity_poly.pdbx_seq_one_letter_code
_entity_poly.pdbx_strand_id
1 'polypeptide(L)'
;MNFHYTNDIKEEMRCAVLMAIYALAPPVFGAENSIEIDTKGSNTSIYIDQIGSNTARVWCGLSNGTYATHSCSSATIDIDQNGTGNVARAYSQLISHTGNEYKIEQTGNDNFGYIDADDDSNDMDIVSNGNNNDAEIYMQGDNNVYSITQTGDDKEGEVRAFGDNSNFSINQSGSGEHYAKIYASNSADNNDASIAQTGSGDHYMRLNFYTDDYSVTASQSGTTNKSITATYNCVTNCTKTVVINQFDQ
;
A
#
# COMPACT_ATOMS: atom_id res chain seq x y z
N MET A 1 21.29 9.29 13.01
CA MET A 1 21.05 8.03 12.27
C MET A 1 21.18 6.89 13.26
N ASN A 2 20.10 6.33 13.71
CA ASN A 2 20.11 5.19 14.63
C ASN A 2 19.76 3.94 13.83
N PHE A 3 20.78 3.13 13.54
CA PHE A 3 20.56 1.82 12.93
C PHE A 3 20.31 0.79 14.04
N HIS A 4 19.14 0.21 14.08
CA HIS A 4 18.91 -0.99 14.88
C HIS A 4 19.01 -2.20 13.96
N TYR A 5 20.12 -2.86 14.00
CA TYR A 5 20.38 -4.08 13.25
C TYR A 5 20.43 -5.26 14.24
N THR A 6 19.42 -6.08 14.25
CA THR A 6 19.43 -7.33 15.00
C THR A 6 19.75 -8.48 14.05
N ASN A 7 20.99 -8.90 14.09
CA ASN A 7 21.49 -9.99 13.28
C ASN A 7 21.45 -11.29 14.10
N ASP A 8 20.45 -12.11 13.90
CA ASP A 8 20.48 -13.49 14.39
C ASP A 8 20.78 -14.44 13.22
N ILE A 9 22.01 -14.35 12.72
CA ILE A 9 22.54 -15.27 11.71
C ILE A 9 22.94 -16.56 12.42
N LYS A 10 22.05 -17.51 12.54
CA LYS A 10 22.43 -18.90 12.70
C LYS A 10 22.48 -19.60 11.35
N GLU A 11 23.65 -20.11 11.07
CA GLU A 11 24.05 -20.83 9.88
C GLU A 11 22.97 -21.77 9.33
N GLU A 12 22.58 -21.57 8.13
CA GLU A 12 22.22 -22.43 7.01
C GLU A 12 21.18 -21.75 6.12
N MET A 13 21.62 -20.81 5.33
CA MET A 13 21.00 -20.58 4.01
C MET A 13 21.78 -19.48 3.27
N ARG A 14 22.08 -19.73 2.01
CA ARG A 14 22.61 -18.71 1.11
C ARG A 14 21.52 -17.68 0.85
N CYS A 15 21.36 -16.74 1.73
CA CYS A 15 20.52 -15.57 1.54
C CYS A 15 21.35 -14.50 0.85
N ALA A 16 21.10 -14.24 -0.42
CA ALA A 16 21.62 -13.04 -1.05
C ALA A 16 20.62 -11.92 -0.78
N VAL A 17 20.84 -11.14 0.26
CA VAL A 17 20.14 -9.87 0.47
C VAL A 17 20.98 -8.80 -0.23
N LEU A 18 20.48 -8.26 -1.32
CA LEU A 18 21.07 -7.07 -1.91
C LEU A 18 20.42 -5.86 -1.22
N MET A 19 21.15 -5.24 -0.32
CA MET A 19 20.69 -4.03 0.38
C MET A 19 21.45 -2.83 -0.18
N ALA A 20 20.75 -1.90 -0.79
CA ALA A 20 21.28 -0.60 -1.14
C ALA A 20 20.61 0.46 -0.25
N ILE A 21 21.35 1.02 0.68
CA ILE A 21 20.88 2.10 1.54
C ILE A 21 21.61 3.37 1.11
N TYR A 22 20.88 4.34 0.59
CA TYR A 22 21.42 5.65 0.25
C TYR A 22 20.77 6.70 1.16
N ALA A 23 21.51 7.17 2.14
CA ALA A 23 21.12 8.31 2.95
C ALA A 23 21.96 9.51 2.53
N LEU A 24 21.50 10.31 1.59
CA LEU A 24 22.11 11.57 1.17
C LEU A 24 21.31 12.74 1.76
N ALA A 25 21.54 13.10 3.01
CA ALA A 25 21.02 14.33 3.56
C ALA A 25 22.17 15.24 4.00
N PRO A 26 22.16 16.55 3.66
CA PRO A 26 22.95 17.52 4.40
C PRO A 26 22.43 17.57 5.85
N PRO A 27 23.30 17.79 6.85
CA PRO A 27 22.87 17.81 8.23
C PRO A 27 21.94 18.99 8.51
N VAL A 28 20.67 18.73 8.51
CA VAL A 28 19.70 19.63 9.15
C VAL A 28 19.66 19.23 10.62
N PHE A 29 20.06 20.11 11.49
CA PHE A 29 20.04 19.87 12.92
C PHE A 29 18.61 19.61 13.38
N GLY A 30 18.33 18.40 13.83
CA GLY A 30 17.06 18.01 14.46
C GLY A 30 16.18 17.04 13.67
N ALA A 31 16.54 16.66 12.47
CA ALA A 31 15.78 15.68 11.68
C ALA A 31 16.55 14.35 11.59
N GLU A 32 16.00 13.29 12.10
CA GLU A 32 16.57 11.94 12.00
C GLU A 32 15.71 11.05 11.10
N ASN A 33 16.34 10.41 10.12
CA ASN A 33 15.72 9.29 9.43
C ASN A 33 15.77 8.04 10.30
N SER A 34 14.69 7.32 10.35
CA SER A 34 14.61 6.04 11.04
C SER A 34 14.27 4.93 10.05
N ILE A 35 15.10 3.91 10.02
CA ILE A 35 14.90 2.71 9.21
C ILE A 35 14.94 1.52 10.15
N GLU A 36 13.94 0.68 10.09
CA GLU A 36 13.91 -0.60 10.77
C GLU A 36 13.69 -1.68 9.69
N ILE A 37 14.57 -2.65 9.59
CA ILE A 37 14.45 -3.74 8.65
C ILE A 37 14.61 -5.04 9.42
N ASP A 38 13.72 -5.96 9.16
CA ASP A 38 13.82 -7.32 9.65
C ASP A 38 13.38 -8.23 8.51
N THR A 39 14.25 -9.01 7.97
CA THR A 39 13.96 -9.87 6.83
C THR A 39 14.33 -11.31 7.11
N LYS A 40 13.51 -12.21 6.66
CA LYS A 40 13.77 -13.63 6.68
C LYS A 40 13.27 -14.25 5.38
N GLY A 41 14.13 -14.90 4.67
CA GLY A 41 13.81 -15.47 3.37
C GLY A 41 15.02 -15.49 2.45
N SER A 42 14.83 -15.88 1.21
CA SER A 42 15.88 -15.93 0.19
C SER A 42 15.54 -15.05 -1.01
N ASN A 43 16.56 -14.44 -1.60
CA ASN A 43 16.42 -13.57 -2.78
C ASN A 43 15.48 -12.37 -2.58
N THR A 44 15.43 -11.81 -1.38
CA THR A 44 14.69 -10.59 -1.10
C THR A 44 15.54 -9.37 -1.43
N SER A 45 14.99 -8.43 -2.19
CA SER A 45 15.61 -7.15 -2.52
C SER A 45 14.92 -6.04 -1.74
N ILE A 46 15.68 -5.21 -1.04
CA ILE A 46 15.16 -4.06 -0.32
C ILE A 46 15.96 -2.83 -0.73
N TYR A 47 15.28 -1.83 -1.20
CA TYR A 47 15.82 -0.51 -1.48
C TYR A 47 15.07 0.52 -0.64
N ILE A 48 15.78 1.42 0.02
CA ILE A 48 15.19 2.52 0.79
C ILE A 48 16.02 3.77 0.56
N ASP A 49 15.41 4.80 0.04
CA ASP A 49 15.96 6.15 -0.07
C ASP A 49 15.13 7.13 0.77
N GLN A 50 15.78 7.90 1.63
CA GLN A 50 15.12 8.86 2.50
C GLN A 50 15.85 10.19 2.49
N ILE A 51 15.17 11.21 2.01
CA ILE A 51 15.62 12.61 2.05
C ILE A 51 14.74 13.39 3.03
N GLY A 52 15.35 13.97 4.06
CA GLY A 52 14.62 14.70 5.10
C GLY A 52 14.53 13.92 6.41
N SER A 53 13.41 13.99 7.11
CA SER A 53 13.20 13.32 8.40
C SER A 53 12.01 12.37 8.31
N ASN A 54 12.26 11.15 7.96
CA ASN A 54 11.23 10.18 7.63
C ASN A 54 11.41 8.86 8.38
N THR A 55 10.37 8.07 8.43
CA THR A 55 10.40 6.73 9.01
C THR A 55 10.03 5.69 7.99
N ALA A 56 10.88 4.72 7.75
CA ALA A 56 10.55 3.50 7.04
C ALA A 56 10.57 2.31 8.00
N ARG A 57 9.88 1.22 7.63
CA ARG A 57 9.85 0.05 8.48
C ARG A 57 9.67 -1.19 7.64
N VAL A 58 10.24 -2.08 7.35
CA VAL A 58 10.05 -3.22 6.44
C VAL A 58 9.83 -4.50 7.20
N TRP A 59 9.44 -5.41 7.31
CA TRP A 59 9.55 -6.62 8.11
C TRP A 59 9.71 -7.89 7.27
N CYS A 60 8.88 -8.19 6.37
CA CYS A 60 8.85 -9.29 5.43
C CYS A 60 8.66 -10.70 6.04
N GLY A 61 9.36 -11.13 7.00
CA GLY A 61 9.04 -12.33 7.78
C GLY A 61 9.20 -12.03 9.26
N LEU A 62 8.24 -12.32 10.12
CA LEU A 62 8.17 -11.85 11.50
C LEU A 62 9.38 -12.18 12.37
N SER A 63 9.91 -11.18 13.04
CA SER A 63 11.10 -11.26 13.87
C SER A 63 10.86 -11.57 15.34
N ASN A 64 9.69 -11.35 15.89
CA ASN A 64 9.52 -11.39 17.34
C ASN A 64 9.42 -12.82 17.95
N GLY A 65 10.07 -13.78 17.34
CA GLY A 65 10.46 -15.04 17.98
C GLY A 65 9.36 -16.09 18.16
N THR A 66 8.11 -15.82 17.84
CA THR A 66 7.02 -16.77 18.06
C THR A 66 6.69 -17.61 16.81
N TYR A 67 7.07 -17.16 15.62
CA TYR A 67 6.78 -17.83 14.35
C TYR A 67 8.05 -18.05 13.52
N ALA A 68 8.83 -19.03 13.93
CA ALA A 68 10.12 -19.36 13.29
C ALA A 68 10.01 -19.88 11.84
N THR A 69 8.82 -20.03 11.31
CA THR A 69 8.54 -20.63 10.00
C THR A 69 8.18 -19.60 8.92
N HIS A 70 7.99 -18.35 9.26
CA HIS A 70 7.59 -17.32 8.29
C HIS A 70 8.79 -16.83 7.50
N SER A 71 8.67 -16.77 6.19
CA SER A 71 9.72 -16.29 5.30
C SER A 71 9.12 -15.57 4.10
N CYS A 72 9.79 -14.51 3.65
CA CYS A 72 9.53 -13.90 2.36
C CYS A 72 10.65 -14.27 1.40
N SER A 73 10.32 -14.90 0.32
CA SER A 73 11.29 -15.30 -0.70
C SER A 73 11.03 -14.59 -2.02
N SER A 74 12.09 -14.18 -2.70
CA SER A 74 11.97 -13.45 -3.97
C SER A 74 11.06 -12.20 -3.90
N ALA A 75 11.00 -11.57 -2.75
CA ALA A 75 10.25 -10.34 -2.55
C ALA A 75 11.08 -9.11 -2.96
N THR A 76 10.41 -8.10 -3.47
CA THR A 76 10.99 -6.79 -3.74
C THR A 76 10.27 -5.75 -2.89
N ILE A 77 11.00 -4.92 -2.19
CA ILE A 77 10.47 -3.80 -1.44
C ILE A 77 11.25 -2.56 -1.84
N ASP A 78 10.58 -1.53 -2.20
CA ASP A 78 11.13 -0.25 -2.62
C ASP A 78 10.42 0.83 -1.81
N ILE A 79 11.14 1.70 -1.14
CA ILE A 79 10.57 2.77 -0.31
C ILE A 79 11.37 4.05 -0.54
N ASP A 80 10.79 5.00 -1.21
CA ASP A 80 11.35 6.32 -1.44
C ASP A 80 10.56 7.37 -0.66
N GLN A 81 11.25 8.14 0.19
CA GLN A 81 10.63 9.20 0.97
C GLN A 81 11.42 10.50 0.84
N ASN A 82 10.79 11.53 0.34
CA ASN A 82 11.35 12.85 0.18
C ASN A 82 10.49 13.91 0.88
N GLY A 83 10.98 14.48 1.97
CA GLY A 83 10.28 15.46 2.77
C GLY A 83 10.47 15.23 4.27
N THR A 84 9.48 15.57 5.07
CA THR A 84 9.59 15.50 6.53
C THR A 84 8.35 14.87 7.14
N GLY A 85 8.54 14.00 8.11
CA GLY A 85 7.43 13.36 8.82
C GLY A 85 6.75 12.21 8.07
N ASN A 86 7.23 11.84 6.90
CA ASN A 86 6.63 10.72 6.17
C ASN A 86 6.89 9.38 6.88
N VAL A 87 5.87 8.54 6.88
CA VAL A 87 5.94 7.20 7.47
C VAL A 87 5.54 6.16 6.43
N ALA A 88 6.45 5.30 6.06
CA ALA A 88 6.18 4.11 5.28
C ALA A 88 6.20 2.87 6.19
N ARG A 89 5.66 1.77 5.76
CA ARG A 89 5.72 0.50 6.47
C ARG A 89 6.00 -0.63 5.49
N ALA A 90 5.39 -1.45 5.05
CA ALA A 90 5.38 -2.66 4.22
C ALA A 90 5.14 -3.89 5.08
N TYR A 91 5.30 -4.69 5.56
CA TYR A 91 5.10 -5.91 6.33
C TYR A 91 5.03 -7.15 5.41
N SER A 92 4.60 -8.19 5.81
CA SER A 92 4.16 -9.48 5.28
C SER A 92 4.10 -10.44 6.45
N GLN A 93 2.95 -10.93 6.84
CA GLN A 93 2.78 -11.35 8.22
C GLN A 93 2.68 -12.85 8.49
N LEU A 94 1.96 -13.66 7.75
CA LEU A 94 1.47 -14.90 8.35
C LEU A 94 2.06 -16.23 7.89
N ILE A 95 2.60 -16.35 6.70
CA ILE A 95 3.11 -17.61 6.15
C ILE A 95 4.36 -17.37 5.31
N SER A 96 4.94 -18.36 4.71
CA SER A 96 6.02 -18.19 3.76
C SER A 96 5.47 -17.64 2.45
N HIS A 97 5.95 -16.46 2.04
CA HIS A 97 5.51 -15.75 0.85
C HIS A 97 6.58 -15.79 -0.23
N THR A 98 6.15 -15.75 -1.48
CA THR A 98 7.04 -15.76 -2.62
C THR A 98 6.61 -14.76 -3.69
N GLY A 99 7.55 -13.93 -4.15
CA GLY A 99 7.35 -13.10 -5.33
C GLY A 99 6.48 -11.87 -5.14
N ASN A 100 6.29 -11.39 -3.92
CA ASN A 100 5.57 -10.14 -3.68
C ASN A 100 6.43 -8.93 -4.02
N GLU A 101 5.82 -7.95 -4.70
CA GLU A 101 6.38 -6.64 -4.95
C GLU A 101 5.63 -5.59 -4.13
N TYR A 102 6.36 -4.83 -3.33
CA TYR A 102 5.85 -3.72 -2.55
C TYR A 102 6.42 -2.44 -3.14
N LYS A 103 5.80 -1.34 -3.00
CA LYS A 103 6.44 -0.09 -3.33
C LYS A 103 6.17 0.89 -2.20
N ILE A 104 6.12 2.00 -2.16
CA ILE A 104 5.76 3.18 -1.42
C ILE A 104 6.68 4.29 -1.90
N GLU A 105 6.16 5.30 -2.51
CA GLU A 105 6.86 6.54 -2.82
C GLU A 105 6.10 7.70 -2.16
N GLN A 106 6.77 8.50 -1.36
CA GLN A 106 6.17 9.64 -0.67
C GLN A 106 6.99 10.91 -0.88
N THR A 107 6.37 11.91 -1.44
CA THR A 107 6.98 13.24 -1.64
C THR A 107 6.10 14.29 -0.95
N GLY A 108 6.72 15.13 -0.12
CA GLY A 108 6.02 16.12 0.72
C GLY A 108 6.14 15.79 2.19
N ASN A 109 5.20 16.25 3.01
CA ASN A 109 5.35 16.12 4.45
C ASN A 109 4.17 15.36 5.07
N ASP A 110 4.46 14.67 6.16
CA ASP A 110 3.47 14.01 7.00
C ASP A 110 2.57 13.00 6.23
N ASN A 111 3.10 12.40 5.16
CA ASN A 111 2.38 11.35 4.45
C ASN A 111 2.55 10.00 5.16
N PHE A 112 1.49 9.23 5.18
CA PHE A 112 1.48 7.88 5.68
C PHE A 112 1.24 6.88 4.53
N GLY A 113 1.99 5.81 4.46
CA GLY A 113 1.73 4.65 3.62
C GLY A 113 1.56 3.43 4.52
N TYR A 114 1.29 2.28 4.01
CA TYR A 114 1.26 1.09 4.85
C TYR A 114 1.26 -0.13 3.95
N ILE A 115 1.06 -0.87 3.44
CA ILE A 115 0.92 -2.17 2.77
C ILE A 115 0.65 -3.23 3.83
N ASP A 116 0.64 -4.30 3.86
CA ASP A 116 0.60 -5.39 4.80
C ASP A 116 0.88 -6.70 4.05
N ALA A 117 0.25 -7.04 2.99
CA ALA A 117 0.40 -8.23 2.16
C ALA A 117 0.29 -9.56 2.97
N ASP A 118 0.03 -10.61 2.40
CA ASP A 118 0.17 -12.00 2.81
C ASP A 118 0.40 -12.80 1.51
N ASP A 119 0.18 -14.01 1.38
CA ASP A 119 0.29 -14.93 0.26
C ASP A 119 1.20 -14.53 -0.96
N ASP A 120 1.08 -15.15 -2.12
CA ASP A 120 2.11 -15.14 -3.15
C ASP A 120 1.82 -14.24 -4.36
N SER A 121 2.88 -13.72 -4.98
CA SER A 121 2.81 -13.05 -6.28
C SER A 121 1.90 -11.83 -6.35
N ASN A 122 1.90 -11.04 -5.30
CA ASN A 122 1.11 -9.82 -5.22
C ASN A 122 1.94 -8.60 -5.59
N ASP A 123 1.34 -7.68 -6.33
CA ASP A 123 1.92 -6.41 -6.73
C ASP A 123 1.16 -5.26 -6.07
N MET A 124 1.86 -4.43 -5.31
CA MET A 124 1.28 -3.36 -4.54
C MET A 124 2.09 -2.07 -4.71
N ASP A 125 1.40 -0.97 -4.71
CA ASP A 125 1.98 0.34 -4.91
C ASP A 125 1.23 1.37 -4.05
N ILE A 126 1.93 2.31 -3.47
CA ILE A 126 1.40 3.52 -2.85
C ILE A 126 2.24 4.68 -3.31
N VAL A 127 1.67 5.66 -3.95
CA VAL A 127 2.35 6.90 -4.33
C VAL A 127 1.59 8.09 -3.76
N SER A 128 2.21 8.80 -2.83
CA SER A 128 1.65 10.00 -2.22
C SER A 128 2.53 11.22 -2.52
N ASN A 129 1.96 12.18 -3.21
CA ASN A 129 2.63 13.42 -3.61
C ASN A 129 1.84 14.64 -3.11
N GLY A 130 2.29 15.23 -2.05
CA GLY A 130 1.64 16.31 -1.31
C GLY A 130 1.84 16.15 0.18
N ASN A 131 0.95 16.69 0.99
CA ASN A 131 1.08 16.65 2.44
C ASN A 131 -0.13 15.97 3.10
N ASN A 132 0.07 15.35 4.24
CA ASN A 132 -0.97 14.72 5.05
C ASN A 132 -1.81 13.67 4.29
N ASN A 133 -1.22 12.99 3.33
CA ASN A 133 -1.93 11.93 2.63
C ASN A 133 -1.80 10.62 3.40
N ASP A 134 -2.92 9.91 3.51
CA ASP A 134 -3.00 8.59 4.11
C ASP A 134 -3.40 7.57 3.04
N ALA A 135 -2.65 6.49 2.95
CA ALA A 135 -2.97 5.38 2.04
C ALA A 135 -2.82 4.08 2.83
N GLU A 136 -3.47 3.04 2.44
CA GLU A 136 -3.42 1.78 3.18
C GLU A 136 -3.46 0.60 2.25
N ILE A 137 -3.26 -0.38 2.04
CA ILE A 137 -3.56 -1.50 1.14
C ILE A 137 -4.03 -2.69 1.97
N TYR A 138 -3.50 -3.31 2.78
CA TYR A 138 -3.78 -4.57 3.46
C TYR A 138 -4.14 -5.68 2.47
N MET A 139 -4.04 -6.79 2.42
CA MET A 139 -4.40 -7.75 1.39
C MET A 139 -4.58 -9.15 2.01
N GLN A 140 -4.38 -10.16 1.50
CA GLN A 140 -4.34 -11.61 1.69
C GLN A 140 -4.74 -12.24 0.34
N GLY A 141 -4.27 -13.42 0.05
CA GLY A 141 -4.52 -14.11 -1.20
C GLY A 141 -3.45 -13.85 -2.27
N ASP A 142 -3.57 -14.57 -3.36
CA ASP A 142 -2.55 -14.66 -4.40
C ASP A 142 -2.86 -13.81 -5.64
N ASN A 143 -1.80 -13.39 -6.34
CA ASN A 143 -1.90 -12.74 -7.65
C ASN A 143 -2.77 -11.50 -7.69
N ASN A 144 -2.74 -10.69 -6.66
CA ASN A 144 -3.47 -9.43 -6.59
C ASN A 144 -2.60 -8.26 -7.06
N VAL A 145 -3.25 -7.26 -7.69
CA VAL A 145 -2.60 -6.02 -8.12
C VAL A 145 -3.35 -4.84 -7.53
N TYR A 146 -2.71 -4.08 -6.65
CA TYR A 146 -3.34 -2.94 -6.00
C TYR A 146 -2.51 -1.68 -6.10
N SER A 147 -3.14 -0.56 -6.37
CA SER A 147 -2.46 0.72 -6.36
C SER A 147 -3.28 1.83 -5.72
N ILE A 148 -2.59 2.72 -5.01
CA ILE A 148 -3.16 3.97 -4.51
C ILE A 148 -2.24 5.10 -4.97
N THR A 149 -2.78 6.04 -5.72
CA THR A 149 -2.06 7.23 -6.14
C THR A 149 -2.77 8.48 -5.62
N GLN A 150 -2.06 9.28 -4.85
CA GLN A 150 -2.57 10.50 -4.23
C GLN A 150 -1.72 11.70 -4.67
N THR A 151 -2.36 12.72 -5.20
CA THR A 151 -1.72 13.97 -5.62
C THR A 151 -2.47 15.17 -5.06
N GLY A 152 -1.81 15.97 -4.27
CA GLY A 152 -2.38 17.06 -3.48
C GLY A 152 -2.36 16.72 -1.99
N ASP A 153 -3.02 17.52 -1.18
CA ASP A 153 -2.97 17.39 0.27
C ASP A 153 -4.25 16.73 0.82
N ASP A 154 -4.16 16.14 2.01
CA ASP A 154 -5.28 15.64 2.79
C ASP A 154 -6.13 14.56 2.05
N LYS A 155 -5.48 13.56 1.49
CA LYS A 155 -6.12 12.44 0.83
C LYS A 155 -6.09 11.20 1.73
N GLU A 156 -7.18 10.46 1.73
CA GLU A 156 -7.26 9.14 2.36
C GLU A 156 -7.55 8.08 1.29
N GLY A 157 -6.90 6.96 1.32
CA GLY A 157 -7.09 5.83 0.40
C GLY A 157 -7.74 4.63 1.12
N GLU A 158 -7.29 3.54 1.18
CA GLU A 158 -7.62 2.25 1.77
C GLU A 158 -7.94 1.19 0.73
N VAL A 159 -7.69 0.05 0.63
CA VAL A 159 -8.13 -1.02 -0.28
C VAL A 159 -8.71 -2.20 0.49
N ARG A 160 -7.98 -3.00 1.17
CA ARG A 160 -8.20 -4.17 2.01
C ARG A 160 -8.42 -5.53 1.34
N ALA A 161 -8.98 -5.93 0.50
CA ALA A 161 -9.30 -7.13 -0.29
C ALA A 161 -9.50 -8.48 0.44
N PHE A 162 -8.70 -9.46 0.52
CA PHE A 162 -8.74 -10.80 1.15
C PHE A 162 -8.85 -12.03 0.24
N GLY A 163 -9.08 -11.93 -1.03
CA GLY A 163 -9.13 -13.07 -1.96
C GLY A 163 -8.08 -12.96 -3.07
N ASP A 164 -8.15 -13.83 -4.06
CA ASP A 164 -7.16 -13.97 -5.12
C ASP A 164 -7.54 -13.19 -6.38
N ASN A 165 -6.55 -12.92 -7.25
CA ASN A 165 -6.75 -12.41 -8.60
C ASN A 165 -7.56 -11.12 -8.71
N SER A 166 -7.48 -10.24 -7.76
CA SER A 166 -8.19 -8.96 -7.73
C SER A 166 -7.28 -7.82 -8.18
N ASN A 167 -7.85 -6.84 -8.89
CA ASN A 167 -7.15 -5.65 -9.35
C ASN A 167 -7.87 -4.39 -8.91
N PHE A 168 -7.29 -3.65 -7.98
CA PHE A 168 -7.91 -2.46 -7.42
C PHE A 168 -7.02 -1.23 -7.55
N SER A 169 -7.60 -0.13 -8.01
CA SER A 169 -6.91 1.15 -8.08
C SER A 169 -7.71 2.28 -7.46
N ILE A 170 -7.03 3.12 -6.70
CA ILE A 170 -7.55 4.38 -6.18
C ILE A 170 -6.66 5.51 -6.69
N ASN A 171 -7.24 6.46 -7.37
CA ASN A 171 -6.57 7.67 -7.85
C ASN A 171 -7.28 8.91 -7.32
N GLN A 172 -6.59 9.69 -6.51
CA GLN A 172 -7.10 10.90 -5.88
C GLN A 172 -6.24 12.10 -6.25
N SER A 173 -6.83 13.15 -6.78
CA SER A 173 -6.07 14.35 -7.16
C SER A 173 -6.89 15.64 -7.03
N GLY A 174 -6.18 16.76 -6.90
CA GLY A 174 -6.81 18.07 -6.72
C GLY A 174 -6.71 18.59 -5.30
N SER A 175 -7.39 19.70 -5.01
CA SER A 175 -7.28 20.40 -3.73
C SER A 175 -8.35 20.06 -2.69
N GLY A 176 -9.37 19.25 -3.04
CA GLY A 176 -10.37 18.77 -2.08
C GLY A 176 -9.84 17.64 -1.21
N GLU A 177 -10.42 17.49 -0.03
CA GLU A 177 -10.20 16.33 0.82
C GLU A 177 -10.93 15.12 0.19
N HIS A 178 -10.19 14.13 -0.24
CA HIS A 178 -10.77 12.98 -0.90
C HIS A 178 -10.62 11.73 -0.04
N TYR A 179 -11.74 11.11 0.25
CA TYR A 179 -11.79 9.80 0.88
C TYR A 179 -12.19 8.74 -0.17
N ALA A 180 -11.54 7.63 -0.21
CA ALA A 180 -11.99 6.45 -0.94
C ALA A 180 -11.85 5.22 -0.03
N LYS A 181 -12.40 4.11 -0.39
CA LYS A 181 -12.23 2.83 0.30
C LYS A 181 -12.75 1.78 -0.66
N ILE A 182 -12.18 0.67 -0.80
CA ILE A 182 -12.74 -0.47 -1.52
C ILE A 182 -13.23 -1.50 -0.50
N TYR A 183 -12.67 -2.39 -0.07
CA TYR A 183 -12.98 -3.47 0.83
C TYR A 183 -13.49 -4.72 0.13
N ALA A 184 -13.14 -5.45 -0.61
CA ALA A 184 -13.71 -6.71 -1.15
C ALA A 184 -14.07 -7.76 -0.07
N SER A 185 -13.70 -8.98 0.01
CA SER A 185 -13.91 -9.96 1.09
C SER A 185 -13.39 -11.35 0.69
N ASN A 186 -13.55 -12.35 1.54
CA ASN A 186 -12.89 -13.65 1.51
C ASN A 186 -13.22 -14.59 0.33
N SER A 187 -13.99 -14.17 -0.63
CA SER A 187 -14.26 -14.94 -1.85
C SER A 187 -14.06 -14.05 -3.08
N ALA A 188 -13.15 -13.11 -2.98
CA ALA A 188 -12.96 -12.07 -3.97
C ALA A 188 -12.08 -12.56 -5.12
N ASP A 189 -12.52 -13.51 -5.89
CA ASP A 189 -11.86 -13.92 -7.11
C ASP A 189 -12.25 -13.00 -8.26
N ASN A 190 -11.26 -12.55 -9.06
CA ASN A 190 -11.44 -11.77 -10.28
C ASN A 190 -12.23 -10.45 -10.12
N ASN A 191 -12.08 -9.75 -9.02
CA ASN A 191 -12.66 -8.44 -8.88
C ASN A 191 -11.77 -7.36 -9.48
N ASP A 192 -12.38 -6.42 -10.15
CA ASP A 192 -11.71 -5.31 -10.82
C ASP A 192 -12.37 -4.00 -10.39
N ALA A 193 -11.64 -3.10 -9.75
CA ALA A 193 -12.22 -1.85 -9.33
C ALA A 193 -11.28 -0.66 -9.52
N SER A 194 -11.80 0.38 -10.11
CA SER A 194 -11.08 1.64 -10.30
C SER A 194 -11.89 2.80 -9.73
N ILE A 195 -11.28 3.54 -8.83
CA ILE A 195 -11.82 4.77 -8.24
C ILE A 195 -10.99 5.95 -8.71
N ALA A 196 -11.65 7.00 -9.18
CA ALA A 196 -11.04 8.28 -9.47
C ALA A 196 -11.79 9.42 -8.76
N GLN A 197 -11.10 10.19 -7.93
CA GLN A 197 -11.64 11.38 -7.28
C GLN A 197 -10.77 12.60 -7.64
N THR A 198 -11.39 13.62 -8.21
CA THR A 198 -10.63 14.79 -8.71
C THR A 198 -11.37 16.10 -8.48
N GLY A 199 -10.62 17.18 -8.32
CA GLY A 199 -11.21 18.51 -8.18
C GLY A 199 -10.98 19.16 -6.82
N SER A 200 -11.78 20.16 -6.50
CA SER A 200 -11.66 20.92 -5.25
C SER A 200 -12.80 20.68 -4.27
N GLY A 201 -13.82 19.92 -4.64
CA GLY A 201 -14.84 19.45 -3.73
C GLY A 201 -14.34 18.24 -2.93
N ASP A 202 -14.80 18.11 -1.68
CA ASP A 202 -14.48 16.95 -0.87
C ASP A 202 -15.32 15.77 -1.34
N HIS A 203 -14.67 14.73 -1.79
CA HIS A 203 -15.34 13.60 -2.39
C HIS A 203 -15.23 12.37 -1.50
N TYR A 204 -16.35 11.83 -1.13
CA TYR A 204 -16.45 10.60 -0.36
C TYR A 204 -16.90 9.43 -1.23
N MET A 205 -16.24 8.31 -1.12
CA MET A 205 -16.65 7.06 -1.73
C MET A 205 -16.47 5.91 -0.72
N ARG A 206 -17.14 4.80 -0.91
CA ARG A 206 -16.93 3.61 -0.10
C ARG A 206 -17.55 2.43 -0.83
N LEU A 207 -17.01 1.57 -1.42
CA LEU A 207 -17.58 0.44 -2.14
C LEU A 207 -17.57 -0.80 -1.30
N ASN A 208 -17.86 -1.88 -1.26
CA ASN A 208 -17.65 -2.97 -0.32
C ASN A 208 -17.81 -4.34 -0.98
N PHE A 209 -18.12 -4.77 -1.92
CA PHE A 209 -18.34 -5.98 -2.72
C PHE A 209 -18.86 -7.22 -1.95
N TYR A 210 -18.10 -7.94 -1.24
CA TYR A 210 -18.33 -9.19 -0.51
C TYR A 210 -18.34 -10.50 -1.30
N THR A 211 -18.29 -10.53 -2.62
CA THR A 211 -18.28 -11.75 -3.45
C THR A 211 -17.72 -11.59 -4.85
N ASP A 212 -17.80 -12.64 -5.65
CA ASP A 212 -17.15 -12.91 -6.91
C ASP A 212 -17.48 -11.98 -8.08
N ASP A 213 -16.54 -11.78 -9.00
CA ASP A 213 -16.71 -11.22 -10.36
C ASP A 213 -17.37 -9.83 -10.47
N TYR A 214 -16.90 -8.84 -9.74
CA TYR A 214 -17.27 -7.46 -9.97
C TYR A 214 -16.27 -6.68 -10.81
N SER A 215 -16.75 -5.93 -11.77
CA SER A 215 -16.00 -4.88 -12.44
C SER A 215 -16.64 -3.52 -12.12
N VAL A 216 -15.92 -2.68 -11.39
CA VAL A 216 -16.45 -1.40 -10.91
C VAL A 216 -15.58 -0.25 -11.39
N THR A 217 -16.17 0.72 -12.04
CA THR A 217 -15.53 1.99 -12.33
C THR A 217 -16.34 3.11 -11.69
N ALA A 218 -15.73 3.86 -10.80
CA ALA A 218 -16.41 4.95 -10.10
C ALA A 218 -15.59 6.24 -10.15
N SER A 219 -16.20 7.33 -10.55
CA SER A 219 -15.54 8.63 -10.58
C SER A 219 -16.37 9.75 -9.97
N GLN A 220 -15.69 10.62 -9.25
CA GLN A 220 -16.23 11.86 -8.70
C GLN A 220 -15.31 13.02 -9.08
N SER A 221 -15.89 14.08 -9.61
CA SER A 221 -15.09 15.26 -9.98
C SER A 221 -15.89 16.56 -9.85
N GLY A 222 -15.18 17.66 -9.68
CA GLY A 222 -15.75 18.99 -9.65
C GLY A 222 -15.43 19.76 -8.37
N THR A 223 -16.18 20.83 -8.16
CA THR A 223 -15.98 21.77 -7.06
C THR A 223 -16.94 21.56 -5.88
N THR A 224 -17.97 20.77 -6.06
CA THR A 224 -18.96 20.46 -5.01
C THR A 224 -18.68 19.09 -4.38
N ASN A 225 -18.96 18.97 -3.10
CA ASN A 225 -18.77 17.71 -2.37
C ASN A 225 -19.70 16.61 -2.91
N LYS A 226 -19.17 15.42 -3.08
CA LYS A 226 -19.91 14.27 -3.61
C LYS A 226 -19.75 13.06 -2.70
N SER A 227 -20.81 12.28 -2.61
CA SER A 227 -20.78 11.07 -1.79
C SER A 227 -21.35 9.89 -2.56
N ILE A 228 -20.67 8.77 -2.50
CA ILE A 228 -21.13 7.46 -2.95
C ILE A 228 -20.95 6.50 -1.78
N THR A 229 -21.91 5.69 -1.54
CA THR A 229 -21.77 4.48 -0.73
C THR A 229 -22.43 3.36 -1.51
N ALA A 230 -21.68 2.33 -1.83
CA ALA A 230 -22.19 1.21 -2.59
C ALA A 230 -21.88 -0.08 -1.82
N THR A 231 -22.79 -0.99 -1.78
CA THR A 231 -22.58 -2.31 -1.20
C THR A 231 -23.16 -3.34 -2.15
N TYR A 232 -22.35 -4.18 -2.67
CA TYR A 232 -22.77 -5.26 -3.54
C TYR A 232 -22.62 -6.56 -2.74
N ASN A 233 -23.66 -7.24 -2.50
CA ASN A 233 -23.63 -8.52 -1.80
C ASN A 233 -24.17 -9.60 -2.74
N CYS A 234 -23.31 -10.33 -3.36
CA CYS A 234 -23.67 -11.46 -4.22
C CYS A 234 -23.19 -12.77 -3.59
N VAL A 235 -23.87 -13.84 -3.69
CA VAL A 235 -23.53 -15.08 -2.99
C VAL A 235 -23.08 -16.21 -3.93
N THR A 236 -23.09 -16.06 -5.22
CA THR A 236 -22.45 -16.98 -6.19
C THR A 236 -22.60 -16.47 -7.62
N ASN A 237 -21.51 -16.51 -8.41
CA ASN A 237 -21.46 -16.29 -9.86
C ASN A 237 -22.18 -15.03 -10.39
N CYS A 238 -22.00 -13.92 -9.75
CA CYS A 238 -22.60 -12.67 -10.17
C CYS A 238 -21.59 -11.79 -10.90
N THR A 239 -21.34 -12.06 -12.14
CA THR A 239 -20.58 -11.13 -12.99
C THR A 239 -21.38 -9.83 -13.17
N LYS A 240 -20.90 -8.74 -12.64
CA LYS A 240 -21.53 -7.41 -12.75
C LYS A 240 -20.53 -6.32 -13.09
N THR A 241 -20.90 -5.51 -14.06
CA THR A 241 -20.20 -4.26 -14.35
C THR A 241 -21.00 -3.11 -13.76
N VAL A 242 -20.37 -2.28 -12.96
CA VAL A 242 -20.96 -1.09 -12.34
C VAL A 242 -20.15 0.14 -12.72
N VAL A 243 -20.82 1.12 -13.30
CA VAL A 243 -20.20 2.41 -13.62
C VAL A 243 -20.95 3.51 -12.88
N ILE A 244 -20.22 4.29 -12.08
CA ILE A 244 -20.78 5.40 -11.31
C ILE A 244 -19.99 6.66 -11.61
N ASN A 245 -20.65 7.69 -12.10
CA ASN A 245 -20.01 8.97 -12.40
C ASN A 245 -20.81 10.11 -11.75
N GLN A 246 -20.13 10.97 -11.03
CA GLN A 246 -20.70 12.18 -10.43
C GLN A 246 -19.82 13.39 -10.81
N PHE A 247 -20.41 14.32 -11.53
CA PHE A 247 -19.77 15.56 -11.98
C PHE A 247 -20.58 16.77 -11.58
N ASP A 248 -19.97 17.94 -11.52
CA ASP A 248 -20.73 19.20 -11.49
C ASP A 248 -21.40 19.42 -12.85
N GLN A 249 -22.61 19.95 -12.86
CA GLN A 249 -23.36 20.35 -14.06
C GLN A 249 -23.21 21.84 -14.32
#